data_f0fb1e403a4a16c9327e97751e138c78
#
_entry.id   f0fb1e403a4a16c9327e97751e138c78
#
_cell.length_a   1.000
_cell.length_b   1.000
_cell.length_c   1.000
_cell.angle_alpha   90.00
_cell.angle_beta   90.00
_cell.angle_gamma   90.00
#
_symmetry.space_group_name_H-M   'P 1'
#
loop_
_entity.id
_entity.type
_entity.pdbx_description
1 polymer ?
#
loop_
_entity_poly.entity_id
_entity_poly.type
_entity_poly.pdbx_seq_one_letter_code
_entity_poly.pdbx_strand_id
1 'polypeptide(L)'
;YSAPGRTEIGGNHTDHNNGVVLAGSVNLDMVAVVSPNEENVIRVKSLGFDKIDDVDVTNLVPQPREAEHSASLIRGVAKGIVDAGGKVGGFDCYTTSNVLRGSGLSSSAAFEVCIGAILRGEYNNNDMEKFNQVKIAQIGQYAENVFFGKPCGLMDQTACAVGGVITIDFKDPAH
;
A
#
# COMPACT_ATOMS: atom_id res chain seq x y z
N TYR A 1 2.50 12.95 -2.64
CA TYR A 1 2.04 11.96 -1.68
C TYR A 1 3.22 11.40 -0.92
N SER A 2 2.98 10.93 0.30
CA SER A 2 4.00 10.22 1.07
C SER A 2 3.37 9.15 1.97
N ALA A 3 4.17 8.14 2.32
CA ALA A 3 3.83 7.14 3.31
C ALA A 3 5.08 6.77 4.11
N PRO A 4 5.02 6.74 5.45
CA PRO A 4 6.15 6.36 6.28
C PRO A 4 6.37 4.84 6.28
N GLY A 5 7.59 4.43 6.64
CA GLY A 5 7.83 3.08 7.14
C GLY A 5 7.31 2.91 8.57
N ARG A 6 7.39 1.71 9.11
CA ARG A 6 6.97 1.38 10.47
C ARG A 6 8.02 0.60 11.24
N THR A 7 7.94 0.66 12.57
CA THR A 7 8.60 -0.27 13.48
C THR A 7 7.58 -0.89 14.42
N GLU A 8 7.80 -2.13 14.81
CA GLU A 8 7.09 -2.73 15.94
C GLU A 8 7.80 -2.35 17.23
N ILE A 9 7.03 -1.92 18.22
CA ILE A 9 7.54 -1.53 19.54
C ILE A 9 7.33 -2.69 20.53
N GLY A 10 6.24 -3.44 20.38
CA GLY A 10 5.93 -4.60 21.21
C GLY A 10 4.75 -5.39 20.66
N GLY A 11 4.64 -6.68 21.03
CA GLY A 11 3.57 -7.58 20.59
C GLY A 11 4.04 -8.82 19.84
N ASN A 12 5.33 -8.92 19.48
CA ASN A 12 5.96 -10.09 18.84
C ASN A 12 5.25 -10.56 17.56
N HIS A 13 4.85 -9.64 16.67
CA HIS A 13 4.18 -9.95 15.41
C HIS A 13 2.97 -10.88 15.56
N THR A 14 2.15 -10.64 16.56
CA THR A 14 0.94 -11.45 16.83
C THR A 14 -0.28 -11.04 16.02
N ASP A 15 -0.11 -10.20 15.00
CA ASP A 15 -1.16 -9.72 14.09
C ASP A 15 -1.90 -10.85 13.37
N HIS A 16 -1.23 -11.97 13.04
CA HIS A 16 -1.84 -13.15 12.44
C HIS A 16 -2.36 -14.17 13.47
N ASN A 17 -2.22 -13.89 14.77
CA ASN A 17 -2.67 -14.75 15.89
C ASN A 17 -3.71 -14.05 16.79
N ASN A 18 -4.45 -13.08 16.28
CA ASN A 18 -5.44 -12.30 17.02
C ASN A 18 -4.86 -11.63 18.29
N GLY A 19 -3.59 -11.25 18.24
CA GLY A 19 -2.90 -10.60 19.36
C GLY A 19 -3.03 -9.09 19.33
N VAL A 20 -2.41 -8.45 20.32
CA VAL A 20 -2.32 -6.99 20.41
C VAL A 20 -0.86 -6.58 20.14
N VAL A 21 -0.67 -5.60 19.27
CA VAL A 21 0.65 -5.05 18.97
C VAL A 21 0.68 -3.55 19.23
N LEU A 22 1.85 -3.07 19.63
CA LEU A 22 2.20 -1.66 19.69
C LEU A 22 3.18 -1.37 18.56
N ALA A 23 2.79 -0.53 17.63
CA ALA A 23 3.59 -0.18 16.46
C ALA A 23 3.68 1.35 16.30
N GLY A 24 4.70 1.80 15.59
CA GLY A 24 4.87 3.22 15.31
C GLY A 24 5.39 3.45 13.90
N SER A 25 4.92 4.51 13.25
CA SER A 25 5.56 5.00 12.04
C SER A 25 6.93 5.60 12.37
N VAL A 26 7.87 5.45 11.43
CA VAL A 26 9.20 6.06 11.54
C VAL A 26 9.26 7.35 10.72
N ASN A 27 10.27 8.16 10.94
CA ASN A 27 10.51 9.40 10.19
C ASN A 27 11.28 9.19 8.88
N LEU A 28 11.07 8.04 8.27
CA LEU A 28 11.60 7.66 6.95
C LEU A 28 10.43 7.40 6.03
N ASP A 29 10.32 8.17 4.97
CA ASP A 29 9.17 8.14 4.08
C ASP A 29 9.53 7.60 2.69
N MET A 30 8.54 7.00 2.06
CA MET A 30 8.40 6.96 0.62
C MET A 30 7.65 8.21 0.16
N VAL A 31 8.17 8.90 -0.84
CA VAL A 31 7.56 10.10 -1.41
C VAL A 31 7.28 9.88 -2.88
N ALA A 32 6.12 10.31 -3.35
CA ALA A 32 5.66 10.19 -4.72
C ALA A 32 5.22 11.55 -5.30
N VAL A 33 5.72 11.85 -6.49
CA VAL A 33 5.23 12.93 -7.34
C VAL A 33 4.39 12.31 -8.45
N VAL A 34 3.17 12.81 -8.66
CA VAL A 34 2.15 12.17 -9.49
C VAL A 34 1.56 13.15 -10.48
N SER A 35 1.27 12.68 -11.68
CA SER A 35 0.50 13.38 -12.69
C SER A 35 -0.52 12.41 -13.30
N PRO A 36 -1.83 12.66 -13.17
CA PRO A 36 -2.85 11.88 -13.85
C PRO A 36 -2.63 11.85 -15.37
N ASN A 37 -3.00 10.74 -16.02
CA ASN A 37 -3.02 10.60 -17.47
C ASN A 37 -4.35 10.00 -17.94
N GLU A 38 -4.63 10.10 -19.23
CA GLU A 38 -5.88 9.60 -19.85
C GLU A 38 -5.71 8.20 -20.48
N GLU A 39 -4.55 7.56 -20.29
CA GLU A 39 -4.23 6.29 -20.96
C GLU A 39 -4.72 5.05 -20.19
N ASN A 40 -5.32 5.23 -18.99
CA ASN A 40 -5.71 4.14 -18.08
C ASN A 40 -4.54 3.22 -17.70
N VAL A 41 -3.34 3.78 -17.64
CA VAL A 41 -2.12 3.07 -17.28
C VAL A 41 -1.45 3.77 -16.10
N ILE A 42 -1.14 3.02 -15.06
CA ILE A 42 -0.30 3.48 -13.95
C ILE A 42 1.15 3.16 -14.28
N ARG A 43 1.98 4.20 -14.40
CA ARG A 43 3.43 4.07 -14.57
C ARG A 43 4.14 4.55 -13.33
N VAL A 44 4.96 3.70 -12.74
CA VAL A 44 5.75 4.07 -11.56
C VAL A 44 7.23 3.86 -11.85
N LYS A 45 7.99 4.95 -11.77
CA LYS A 45 9.45 4.94 -11.79
C LYS A 45 9.98 5.19 -10.39
N SER A 46 10.66 4.22 -9.83
CA SER A 46 11.30 4.36 -8.52
C SER A 46 12.77 4.73 -8.67
N LEU A 47 13.24 5.71 -7.90
CA LEU A 47 14.63 6.12 -7.89
C LEU A 47 15.52 4.94 -7.46
N GLY A 48 16.61 4.72 -8.22
CA GLY A 48 17.54 3.61 -7.99
C GLY A 48 17.14 2.28 -8.64
N PHE A 49 16.01 2.23 -9.37
CA PHE A 49 15.60 1.07 -10.15
C PHE A 49 15.49 1.43 -11.62
N ASP A 50 16.04 0.62 -12.52
CA ASP A 50 16.00 0.90 -13.96
C ASP A 50 14.63 0.65 -14.58
N LYS A 51 13.92 -0.34 -14.05
CA LYS A 51 12.59 -0.73 -14.54
C LYS A 51 11.52 0.31 -14.18
N ILE A 52 10.61 0.55 -15.13
CA ILE A 52 9.33 1.23 -14.88
C ILE A 52 8.27 0.15 -14.70
N ASP A 53 7.48 0.22 -13.64
CA ASP A 53 6.28 -0.59 -13.52
C ASP A 53 5.17 0.05 -14.34
N ASP A 54 4.52 -0.75 -15.18
CA ASP A 54 3.51 -0.34 -16.15
C ASP A 54 2.28 -1.24 -15.98
N VAL A 55 1.17 -0.68 -15.48
CA VAL A 55 -0.02 -1.43 -15.08
C VAL A 55 -1.26 -0.85 -15.74
N ASP A 56 -1.83 -1.61 -16.68
CA ASP A 56 -3.13 -1.32 -17.29
C ASP A 56 -4.24 -1.55 -16.25
N VAL A 57 -4.94 -0.47 -15.86
CA VAL A 57 -6.02 -0.51 -14.88
C VAL A 57 -7.37 -0.94 -15.46
N THR A 58 -7.48 -1.16 -16.77
CA THR A 58 -8.65 -1.78 -17.38
C THR A 58 -8.69 -3.30 -17.17
N ASN A 59 -7.54 -3.89 -16.82
CA ASN A 59 -7.39 -5.31 -16.51
C ASN A 59 -6.79 -5.49 -15.11
N LEU A 60 -7.62 -5.68 -14.10
CA LEU A 60 -7.25 -5.85 -12.70
C LEU A 60 -7.25 -7.32 -12.24
N VAL A 61 -7.02 -8.25 -13.15
CA VAL A 61 -6.82 -9.67 -12.82
C VAL A 61 -5.34 -9.91 -12.48
N PRO A 62 -5.01 -10.74 -11.47
CA PRO A 62 -3.62 -11.10 -11.17
C PRO A 62 -2.88 -11.61 -12.40
N GLN A 63 -1.69 -11.10 -12.65
CA GLN A 63 -0.85 -11.48 -13.78
C GLN A 63 0.33 -12.33 -13.29
N PRO A 64 0.48 -13.59 -13.72
CA PRO A 64 1.58 -14.45 -13.24
C PRO A 64 2.98 -13.85 -13.43
N ARG A 65 3.18 -13.06 -14.51
CA ARG A 65 4.44 -12.38 -14.81
C ARG A 65 4.78 -11.24 -13.83
N GLU A 66 3.80 -10.79 -13.06
CA GLU A 66 3.95 -9.71 -12.08
C GLU A 66 4.13 -10.24 -10.65
N ALA A 67 3.97 -11.55 -10.42
CA ALA A 67 4.14 -12.14 -9.10
C ALA A 67 5.51 -11.77 -8.50
N GLU A 68 5.52 -11.40 -7.23
CA GLU A 68 6.70 -10.93 -6.49
C GLU A 68 7.35 -9.63 -7.04
N HIS A 69 6.64 -8.89 -7.90
CA HIS A 69 7.07 -7.59 -8.41
C HIS A 69 6.13 -6.46 -7.97
N SER A 70 6.65 -5.24 -7.91
CA SER A 70 5.89 -4.04 -7.51
C SER A 70 4.65 -3.77 -8.38
N ALA A 71 4.67 -4.16 -9.65
CA ALA A 71 3.51 -4.07 -10.54
C ALA A 71 2.29 -4.84 -10.00
N SER A 72 2.49 -5.99 -9.37
CA SER A 72 1.40 -6.76 -8.76
C SER A 72 0.77 -6.04 -7.57
N LEU A 73 1.57 -5.35 -6.76
CA LEU A 73 1.06 -4.53 -5.65
C LEU A 73 0.21 -3.36 -6.18
N ILE A 74 0.68 -2.67 -7.22
CA ILE A 74 -0.07 -1.57 -7.86
C ILE A 74 -1.43 -2.09 -8.35
N ARG A 75 -1.43 -3.20 -9.08
CA ARG A 75 -2.64 -3.84 -9.62
C ARG A 75 -3.59 -4.29 -8.50
N GLY A 76 -3.05 -4.90 -7.46
CA GLY A 76 -3.81 -5.36 -6.29
C GLY A 76 -4.45 -4.22 -5.52
N VAL A 77 -3.74 -3.12 -5.29
CA VAL A 77 -4.29 -1.92 -4.65
C VAL A 77 -5.39 -1.30 -5.52
N ALA A 78 -5.17 -1.15 -6.83
CA ALA A 78 -6.19 -0.66 -7.76
C ALA A 78 -7.44 -1.55 -7.74
N LYS A 79 -7.29 -2.88 -7.76
CA LYS A 79 -8.40 -3.83 -7.63
C LYS A 79 -9.16 -3.65 -6.31
N GLY A 80 -8.45 -3.53 -5.19
CA GLY A 80 -9.06 -3.33 -3.88
C GLY A 80 -9.87 -2.02 -3.78
N ILE A 81 -9.39 -0.94 -4.40
CA ILE A 81 -10.15 0.33 -4.52
C ILE A 81 -11.44 0.12 -5.30
N VAL A 82 -11.39 -0.56 -6.45
CA VAL A 82 -12.58 -0.86 -7.28
C VAL A 82 -13.56 -1.75 -6.53
N ASP A 83 -13.10 -2.81 -5.87
CA ASP A 83 -13.96 -3.72 -5.11
C ASP A 83 -14.65 -3.02 -3.91
N ALA A 84 -14.00 -2.01 -3.35
CA ALA A 84 -14.60 -1.13 -2.36
C ALA A 84 -15.53 -0.06 -2.97
N GLY A 85 -15.83 -0.13 -4.27
CA GLY A 85 -16.71 0.79 -5.00
C GLY A 85 -16.08 2.14 -5.31
N GLY A 86 -14.75 2.21 -5.35
CA GLY A 86 -14.00 3.39 -5.79
C GLY A 86 -13.74 3.41 -7.29
N LYS A 87 -13.09 4.49 -7.73
CA LYS A 87 -12.65 4.67 -9.10
C LYS A 87 -11.13 4.59 -9.18
N VAL A 88 -10.62 4.13 -10.30
CA VAL A 88 -9.20 4.13 -10.63
C VAL A 88 -8.99 4.73 -12.02
N GLY A 89 -7.80 5.24 -12.27
CA GLY A 89 -7.40 5.77 -13.55
C GLY A 89 -5.88 5.73 -13.68
N GLY A 90 -5.37 6.14 -14.84
CA GLY A 90 -3.95 6.16 -15.13
C GLY A 90 -3.24 7.38 -14.54
N PHE A 91 -2.00 7.17 -14.11
CA PHE A 91 -1.11 8.27 -13.71
C PHE A 91 0.36 7.91 -13.95
N ASP A 92 1.18 8.91 -14.14
CA ASP A 92 2.62 8.80 -14.16
C ASP A 92 3.16 9.20 -12.78
N CYS A 93 4.02 8.36 -12.21
CA CYS A 93 4.51 8.54 -10.86
C CYS A 93 6.03 8.35 -10.81
N TYR A 94 6.70 9.28 -10.13
CA TYR A 94 8.10 9.14 -9.76
C TYR A 94 8.22 9.03 -8.25
N THR A 95 8.86 7.97 -7.76
CA THR A 95 9.02 7.74 -6.33
C THR A 95 10.47 7.76 -5.89
N THR A 96 10.69 8.25 -4.66
CA THR A 96 11.92 8.06 -3.91
C THR A 96 11.59 7.54 -2.51
N SER A 97 12.48 6.76 -1.90
CA SER A 97 12.20 6.17 -0.60
C SER A 97 13.45 6.11 0.27
N ASN A 98 13.31 6.58 1.50
CA ASN A 98 14.26 6.34 2.58
C ASN A 98 13.90 5.09 3.40
N VAL A 99 12.75 4.47 3.13
CA VAL A 99 12.36 3.15 3.68
C VAL A 99 13.01 2.08 2.84
N LEU A 100 14.21 1.66 3.22
CA LEU A 100 15.01 0.75 2.42
C LEU A 100 14.41 -0.66 2.40
N ARG A 101 14.50 -1.34 1.24
CA ARG A 101 14.11 -2.74 1.11
C ARG A 101 15.00 -3.61 2.00
N GLY A 102 14.37 -4.55 2.71
CA GLY A 102 15.09 -5.46 3.61
C GLY A 102 15.56 -4.84 4.93
N SER A 103 15.23 -3.58 5.22
CA SER A 103 15.58 -2.92 6.49
C SER A 103 14.69 -3.33 7.66
N GLY A 104 13.63 -4.11 7.42
CA GLY A 104 12.63 -4.43 8.45
C GLY A 104 11.62 -3.30 8.72
N LEU A 105 11.65 -2.22 7.94
CA LEU A 105 10.77 -1.04 8.11
C LEU A 105 9.54 -1.07 7.20
N SER A 106 9.22 -2.21 6.61
CA SER A 106 8.03 -2.45 5.77
C SER A 106 7.92 -1.56 4.52
N SER A 107 8.95 -1.60 3.67
CA SER A 107 8.96 -0.85 2.42
C SER A 107 7.82 -1.23 1.46
N SER A 108 7.36 -2.49 1.44
CA SER A 108 6.20 -2.92 0.66
C SER A 108 4.92 -2.26 1.14
N ALA A 109 4.66 -2.28 2.46
CA ALA A 109 3.49 -1.65 3.04
C ALA A 109 3.46 -0.12 2.82
N ALA A 110 4.61 0.55 2.96
CA ALA A 110 4.73 1.98 2.64
C ALA A 110 4.40 2.26 1.17
N PHE A 111 4.84 1.39 0.25
CA PHE A 111 4.53 1.50 -1.17
C PHE A 111 3.03 1.31 -1.44
N GLU A 112 2.41 0.27 -0.90
CA GLU A 112 0.98 -0.03 -1.04
C GLU A 112 0.11 1.10 -0.52
N VAL A 113 0.42 1.61 0.68
CA VAL A 113 -0.27 2.74 1.31
C VAL A 113 -0.12 4.00 0.47
N CYS A 114 1.07 4.27 -0.09
CA CYS A 114 1.31 5.41 -0.95
C CYS A 114 0.47 5.33 -2.23
N ILE A 115 0.43 4.19 -2.92
CA ILE A 115 -0.42 3.97 -4.11
C ILE A 115 -1.91 4.12 -3.74
N GLY A 116 -2.35 3.58 -2.62
CA GLY A 116 -3.72 3.73 -2.12
C GLY A 116 -4.09 5.19 -1.86
N ALA A 117 -3.18 5.96 -1.26
CA ALA A 117 -3.37 7.38 -1.02
C ALA A 117 -3.46 8.19 -2.32
N ILE A 118 -2.66 7.85 -3.34
CA ILE A 118 -2.72 8.45 -4.67
C ILE A 118 -4.11 8.20 -5.29
N LEU A 119 -4.54 6.96 -5.35
CA LEU A 119 -5.83 6.59 -5.95
C LEU A 119 -7.01 7.21 -5.20
N ARG A 120 -6.94 7.32 -3.87
CA ARG A 120 -7.93 8.06 -3.09
C ARG A 120 -7.94 9.54 -3.45
N GLY A 121 -6.79 10.18 -3.53
CA GLY A 121 -6.66 11.61 -3.80
C GLY A 121 -7.10 11.98 -5.21
N GLU A 122 -6.54 11.30 -6.23
CA GLU A 122 -6.72 11.67 -7.64
C GLU A 122 -8.08 11.24 -8.20
N TYR A 123 -8.63 10.09 -7.76
CA TYR A 123 -9.80 9.49 -8.39
C TYR A 123 -11.02 9.35 -7.49
N ASN A 124 -10.88 9.60 -6.18
CA ASN A 124 -11.96 9.42 -5.20
C ASN A 124 -12.15 10.64 -4.30
N ASN A 125 -11.82 11.85 -4.78
CA ASN A 125 -12.03 13.12 -4.10
C ASN A 125 -11.47 13.18 -2.67
N ASN A 126 -10.42 12.39 -2.39
CA ASN A 126 -9.86 12.21 -1.05
C ASN A 126 -10.90 11.79 0.00
N ASP A 127 -11.84 10.96 -0.38
CA ASP A 127 -12.94 10.49 0.47
C ASP A 127 -12.41 9.66 1.65
N MET A 128 -12.30 10.31 2.81
CA MET A 128 -11.79 9.70 4.04
C MET A 128 -12.85 8.87 4.78
N GLU A 129 -14.11 9.01 4.45
CA GLU A 129 -15.18 8.18 5.01
C GLU A 129 -15.14 6.78 4.41
N LYS A 130 -15.01 6.72 3.08
CA LYS A 130 -14.98 5.48 2.33
C LYS A 130 -13.61 4.80 2.32
N PHE A 131 -12.56 5.60 2.18
CA PHE A 131 -11.16 5.14 2.07
C PHE A 131 -10.31 5.74 3.20
N ASN A 132 -10.72 5.51 4.47
CA ASN A 132 -9.91 5.89 5.61
C ASN A 132 -8.58 5.09 5.65
N GLN A 133 -7.72 5.43 6.59
CA GLN A 133 -6.39 4.82 6.70
C GLN A 133 -6.46 3.30 6.88
N VAL A 134 -7.39 2.82 7.71
CA VAL A 134 -7.58 1.38 7.96
C VAL A 134 -8.03 0.66 6.69
N LYS A 135 -8.95 1.27 5.93
CA LYS A 135 -9.41 0.71 4.66
C LYS A 135 -8.28 0.64 3.62
N ILE A 136 -7.45 1.65 3.54
CA ILE A 136 -6.25 1.64 2.67
C ILE A 136 -5.27 0.54 3.13
N ALA A 137 -5.07 0.37 4.44
CA ALA A 137 -4.23 -0.71 4.97
C ALA A 137 -4.76 -2.10 4.59
N GLN A 138 -6.07 -2.34 4.75
CA GLN A 138 -6.72 -3.60 4.34
C GLN A 138 -6.57 -3.87 2.84
N ILE A 139 -6.68 -2.84 2.01
CA ILE A 139 -6.47 -2.94 0.56
C ILE A 139 -5.00 -3.29 0.24
N GLY A 140 -4.04 -2.69 0.94
CA GLY A 140 -2.62 -3.04 0.81
C GLY A 140 -2.36 -4.50 1.17
N GLN A 141 -2.83 -4.96 2.32
CA GLN A 141 -2.72 -6.36 2.72
C GLN A 141 -3.32 -7.32 1.68
N TYR A 142 -4.49 -7.00 1.16
CA TYR A 142 -5.10 -7.77 0.09
C TYR A 142 -4.20 -7.86 -1.15
N ALA A 143 -3.58 -6.74 -1.55
CA ALA A 143 -2.66 -6.71 -2.67
C ALA A 143 -1.42 -7.59 -2.43
N GLU A 144 -0.84 -7.54 -1.23
CA GLU A 144 0.33 -8.36 -0.87
C GLU A 144 -0.02 -9.86 -0.83
N ASN A 145 -1.15 -10.23 -0.24
CA ASN A 145 -1.56 -11.62 -0.09
C ASN A 145 -2.01 -12.25 -1.42
N VAL A 146 -2.78 -11.54 -2.24
CA VAL A 146 -3.47 -12.11 -3.40
C VAL A 146 -2.70 -11.87 -4.71
N PHE A 147 -2.08 -10.70 -4.87
CA PHE A 147 -1.42 -10.31 -6.12
C PHE A 147 0.08 -10.53 -6.07
N PHE A 148 0.73 -10.14 -4.99
CA PHE A 148 2.16 -10.35 -4.82
C PHE A 148 2.48 -11.81 -4.44
N GLY A 149 1.56 -12.47 -3.73
CA GLY A 149 1.69 -13.88 -3.35
C GLY A 149 2.48 -14.11 -2.06
N LYS A 150 2.64 -13.09 -1.23
CA LYS A 150 3.31 -13.20 0.07
C LYS A 150 2.28 -13.03 1.20
N PRO A 151 1.96 -14.09 1.94
CA PRO A 151 1.09 -14.00 3.11
C PRO A 151 1.67 -13.03 4.14
N CYS A 152 0.88 -12.05 4.56
CA CYS A 152 1.23 -11.10 5.61
C CYS A 152 0.04 -10.80 6.53
N GLY A 153 0.31 -10.38 7.76
CA GLY A 153 -0.67 -9.78 8.65
C GLY A 153 -1.03 -8.34 8.24
N LEU A 154 -1.83 -7.66 9.06
CA LEU A 154 -2.31 -6.30 8.75
C LEU A 154 -1.53 -5.21 9.49
N MET A 155 -0.61 -5.56 10.38
CA MET A 155 0.13 -4.60 11.22
C MET A 155 0.91 -3.58 10.39
N ASP A 156 1.65 -4.05 9.41
CA ASP A 156 2.57 -3.24 8.62
C ASP A 156 1.85 -2.12 7.87
N GLN A 157 0.81 -2.49 7.13
CA GLN A 157 0.01 -1.54 6.37
C GLN A 157 -0.75 -0.58 7.29
N THR A 158 -1.26 -1.07 8.43
CA THR A 158 -1.99 -0.23 9.39
C THR A 158 -1.06 0.81 10.00
N ALA A 159 0.12 0.42 10.45
CA ALA A 159 1.08 1.35 11.04
C ALA A 159 1.59 2.39 10.03
N CYS A 160 1.84 1.98 8.77
CA CYS A 160 2.21 2.91 7.70
C CYS A 160 1.07 3.88 7.32
N ALA A 161 -0.20 3.42 7.35
CA ALA A 161 -1.33 4.21 6.91
C ALA A 161 -1.86 5.18 7.98
N VAL A 162 -1.92 4.73 9.24
CA VAL A 162 -2.46 5.53 10.36
C VAL A 162 -1.43 6.54 10.85
N GLY A 163 -0.17 6.13 10.95
CA GLY A 163 0.92 6.99 11.42
C GLY A 163 0.94 7.15 12.94
N GLY A 164 2.01 7.78 13.44
CA GLY A 164 2.22 7.95 14.88
C GLY A 164 2.50 6.64 15.61
N VAL A 165 2.23 6.61 16.91
CA VAL A 165 2.33 5.40 17.74
C VAL A 165 0.91 4.91 17.99
N ILE A 166 0.65 3.64 17.63
CA ILE A 166 -0.68 3.05 17.66
C ILE A 166 -0.65 1.70 18.35
N THR A 167 -1.74 1.37 19.02
CA THR A 167 -2.04 0.00 19.46
C THR A 167 -3.06 -0.60 18.49
N ILE A 168 -2.80 -1.81 18.04
CA ILE A 168 -3.71 -2.54 17.15
C ILE A 168 -4.12 -3.83 17.86
N ASP A 169 -5.42 -4.01 18.05
CA ASP A 169 -6.00 -5.25 18.55
C ASP A 169 -6.57 -6.05 17.37
N PHE A 170 -5.97 -7.21 17.11
CA PHE A 170 -6.37 -8.11 16.03
C PHE A 170 -7.40 -9.16 16.45
N LYS A 171 -8.01 -9.02 17.65
CA LYS A 171 -9.01 -9.96 18.14
C LYS A 171 -10.21 -10.07 17.21
N ASP A 172 -10.61 -8.95 16.61
CA ASP A 172 -11.65 -8.88 15.59
C ASP A 172 -11.16 -8.03 14.41
N PRO A 173 -10.59 -8.65 13.36
CA PRO A 173 -10.06 -7.92 12.22
C PRO A 173 -11.12 -7.23 11.36
N ALA A 174 -12.41 -7.44 11.63
CA ALA A 174 -13.52 -6.78 10.93
C ALA A 174 -13.90 -5.43 11.56
N HIS A 175 -13.39 -5.14 12.79
CA HIS A 175 -13.70 -3.93 13.54
C HIS A 175 -12.45 -3.22 14.06
#